data_7f6c436efd6d7adfcb2c6cfb58d9fdea
#
_entry.id   7f6c436efd6d7adfcb2c6cfb58d9fdea
#
_cell.length_a   1.000
_cell.length_b   1.000
_cell.length_c   1.000
_cell.angle_alpha   90.00
_cell.angle_beta   90.00
_cell.angle_gamma   90.00
#
_symmetry.space_group_name_H-M   'P 1'
#
loop_
_entity.id
_entity.type
_entity.pdbx_description
1 polymer ?
#
loop_
_entity_poly.entity_id
_entity_poly.type
_entity_poly.pdbx_seq_one_letter_code
_entity_poly.pdbx_strand_id
1 'polypeptide(L)'
;MMRALTWHGTNDVRVDTVSDPEIINPRDAIIKITSTAICGSDLHLYDGVIPGVAPGDVLGHEFMGEVVETGSASDLKKGQRVGVPFTISCGGCFHCK
;
A
#
# COMPACT_ATOMS: atom_id res chain seq x y z
N MET A 1 2.63 15.56 4.92
CA MET A 1 3.49 14.79 3.99
C MET A 1 4.17 13.66 4.76
N MET A 2 4.42 12.56 4.12
CA MET A 2 5.02 11.38 4.72
C MET A 2 6.26 10.93 3.95
N ARG A 3 7.10 10.10 4.56
CA ARG A 3 8.22 9.47 3.88
C ARG A 3 7.81 8.08 3.39
N ALA A 4 8.22 7.73 2.17
CA ALA A 4 7.93 6.44 1.58
C ALA A 4 9.11 5.94 0.76
N LEU A 5 9.23 4.62 0.64
CA LEU A 5 10.18 3.99 -0.26
C LEU A 5 9.60 4.04 -1.68
N THR A 6 10.30 4.72 -2.59
CA THR A 6 9.84 4.92 -3.96
C THR A 6 10.82 4.32 -4.96
N TRP A 7 10.27 3.85 -6.08
CA TRP A 7 11.06 3.27 -7.17
C TRP A 7 11.42 4.37 -8.18
N HIS A 8 12.68 4.43 -8.61
CA HIS A 8 13.18 5.42 -9.57
C HIS A 8 13.83 4.79 -10.80
N GLY A 9 13.89 3.49 -10.86
CA GLY A 9 14.51 2.75 -11.96
C GLY A 9 15.09 1.44 -11.46
N THR A 10 15.65 0.68 -12.37
CA THR A 10 16.32 -0.59 -12.04
C THR A 10 17.42 -0.36 -11.01
N ASN A 11 17.37 -1.08 -9.91
CA ASN A 11 18.31 -1.00 -8.78
C ASN A 11 18.40 0.39 -8.15
N ASP A 12 17.33 1.20 -8.25
CA ASP A 12 17.28 2.55 -7.71
C ASP A 12 15.97 2.75 -6.94
N VAL A 13 16.03 2.54 -5.63
CA VAL A 13 14.93 2.85 -4.70
C VAL A 13 15.42 3.90 -3.71
N ARG A 14 14.51 4.81 -3.32
CA ARG A 14 14.84 5.95 -2.47
C ARG A 14 13.76 6.16 -1.44
N VAL A 15 14.13 6.74 -0.29
CA VAL A 15 13.16 7.24 0.66
C VAL A 15 12.88 8.71 0.31
N ASP A 16 11.67 8.95 -0.19
CA ASP A 16 11.23 10.28 -0.60
C ASP A 16 10.10 10.78 0.28
N THR A 17 9.93 12.09 0.31
CA THR A 17 8.76 12.72 0.90
C THR A 17 7.65 12.73 -0.15
N VAL A 18 6.51 12.15 0.18
CA VAL A 18 5.35 12.05 -0.72
C VAL A 18 4.13 12.65 -0.05
N SER A 19 3.09 12.92 -0.86
CA SER A 19 1.81 13.41 -0.33
C SER A 19 1.18 12.38 0.60
N ASP A 20 0.48 12.86 1.62
CA ASP A 20 -0.29 11.99 2.49
C ASP A 20 -1.43 11.34 1.69
N PRO A 21 -1.80 10.09 2.03
CA PRO A 21 -2.91 9.43 1.38
C PRO A 21 -4.23 10.12 1.72
N GLU A 22 -5.20 10.00 0.82
CA GLU A 22 -6.54 10.55 0.96
C GLU A 22 -7.57 9.46 0.73
N ILE A 23 -8.73 9.61 1.37
CA ILE A 23 -9.89 8.76 1.06
C ILE A 23 -10.45 9.19 -0.30
N ILE A 24 -10.33 8.33 -1.28
CA ILE A 24 -10.82 8.56 -2.65
C ILE A 24 -12.17 7.86 -2.87
N ASN A 25 -12.28 6.64 -2.38
CA ASN A 25 -13.47 5.81 -2.51
C ASN A 25 -14.12 5.64 -1.14
N PRO A 26 -15.46 5.62 -1.02
CA PRO A 26 -16.14 5.43 0.28
C PRO A 26 -15.74 4.15 1.04
N ARG A 27 -15.18 3.17 0.35
CA ARG A 27 -14.73 1.91 0.96
C ARG A 27 -13.26 1.93 1.38
N ASP A 28 -12.55 3.03 1.13
CA ASP A 28 -11.14 3.16 1.48
C ASP A 28 -10.93 3.33 2.98
N ALA A 29 -9.73 2.98 3.41
CA ALA A 29 -9.26 3.25 4.77
C ALA A 29 -7.81 3.70 4.70
N ILE A 30 -7.41 4.54 5.65
CA ILE A 30 -6.04 4.98 5.82
C ILE A 30 -5.46 4.31 7.06
N ILE A 31 -4.29 3.72 6.90
CA ILE A 31 -3.64 2.94 7.94
C ILE A 31 -2.30 3.60 8.31
N LYS A 32 -2.09 3.81 9.60
CA LYS A 32 -0.78 4.21 10.12
C LYS A 32 0.06 2.95 10.29
N ILE A 33 1.06 2.78 9.44
CA ILE A 33 1.88 1.58 9.41
C ILE A 33 2.76 1.52 10.66
N THR A 34 2.75 0.39 11.35
CA THR A 34 3.56 0.12 12.54
C THR A 34 4.66 -0.90 12.27
N SER A 35 4.45 -1.80 11.33
CA SER A 35 5.42 -2.82 10.94
C SER A 35 5.26 -3.16 9.47
N THR A 36 6.36 -3.47 8.82
CA THR A 36 6.36 -3.88 7.42
C THR A 36 7.39 -4.98 7.20
N ALA A 37 7.21 -5.74 6.13
CA ALA A 37 8.14 -6.80 5.74
C ALA A 37 8.54 -6.60 4.27
N ILE A 38 9.68 -7.18 3.90
CA ILE A 38 10.15 -7.23 2.53
C ILE A 38 9.88 -8.64 2.00
N CYS A 39 9.17 -8.71 0.89
CA CYS A 39 8.87 -9.95 0.18
C CYS A 39 9.86 -10.16 -0.96
N GLY A 40 10.06 -11.40 -1.39
CA GLY A 40 10.90 -11.70 -2.55
C GLY A 40 10.45 -10.98 -3.83
N SER A 41 9.15 -10.71 -3.99
CA SER A 41 8.64 -9.95 -5.14
C SER A 41 9.08 -8.48 -5.14
N ASP A 42 9.38 -7.90 -3.99
CA ASP A 42 9.96 -6.55 -3.91
C ASP A 42 11.33 -6.50 -4.57
N LEU A 43 12.10 -7.58 -4.47
CA LEU A 43 13.40 -7.69 -5.13
C LEU A 43 13.27 -7.72 -6.65
N HIS A 44 12.20 -8.34 -7.17
CA HIS A 44 11.91 -8.32 -8.60
C HIS A 44 11.55 -6.92 -9.08
N LEU A 45 10.84 -6.15 -8.28
CA LEU A 45 10.56 -4.74 -8.57
C LEU A 45 11.87 -3.93 -8.57
N TYR A 46 12.73 -4.16 -7.57
CA TYR A 46 14.03 -3.52 -7.47
C TYR A 46 14.92 -3.82 -8.69
N ASP A 47 14.93 -5.07 -9.14
CA ASP A 47 15.74 -5.52 -10.29
C ASP A 47 15.17 -5.08 -11.63
N GLY A 48 13.96 -4.53 -11.68
CA GLY A 48 13.34 -4.01 -12.89
C GLY A 48 12.76 -5.07 -13.82
N VAL A 49 12.53 -6.30 -13.32
CA VAL A 49 11.99 -7.39 -14.15
C VAL A 49 10.45 -7.38 -14.23
N ILE A 50 9.78 -6.59 -13.43
CA ILE A 50 8.32 -6.46 -13.46
C ILE A 50 7.95 -5.22 -14.26
N PRO A 51 7.20 -5.36 -15.37
CA PRO A 51 6.76 -4.21 -16.15
C PRO A 51 5.65 -3.44 -15.44
N GLY A 52 5.47 -2.18 -15.82
CA GLY A 52 4.37 -1.35 -15.32
C GLY A 52 4.71 -0.50 -14.09
N VAL A 53 5.90 -0.63 -13.54
CA VAL A 53 6.35 0.24 -12.45
C VAL A 53 6.90 1.53 -13.04
N ALA A 54 6.44 2.67 -12.53
CA ALA A 54 6.85 3.99 -12.99
C ALA A 54 7.69 4.70 -11.93
N PRO A 55 8.61 5.60 -12.33
CA PRO A 55 9.37 6.41 -11.37
C PRO A 55 8.43 7.17 -10.42
N GLY A 56 8.71 7.08 -9.12
CA GLY A 56 7.88 7.68 -8.09
C GLY A 56 6.85 6.75 -7.47
N ASP A 57 6.65 5.55 -8.00
CA ASP A 57 5.73 4.57 -7.41
C ASP A 57 6.21 4.17 -6.02
N VAL A 58 5.28 4.12 -5.07
CA VAL A 58 5.53 3.70 -3.69
C VAL A 58 5.52 2.18 -3.62
N LEU A 59 6.58 1.62 -3.06
CA LEU A 59 6.73 0.18 -2.88
C LEU A 59 6.24 -0.27 -1.51
N GLY A 60 6.00 -1.58 -1.39
CA GLY A 60 5.58 -2.25 -0.18
C GLY A 60 4.16 -2.79 -0.28
N HIS A 61 3.99 -4.07 0.04
CA HIS A 61 2.70 -4.76 -0.08
C HIS A 61 2.44 -5.74 1.07
N GLU A 62 3.29 -5.74 2.08
CA GLU A 62 3.12 -6.54 3.29
C GLU A 62 3.36 -5.68 4.52
N PHE A 63 2.31 -5.23 5.16
CA PHE A 63 2.43 -4.35 6.32
C PHE A 63 1.29 -4.56 7.29
N MET A 64 1.44 -4.02 8.47
CA MET A 64 0.39 -3.95 9.47
C MET A 64 0.37 -2.56 10.11
N GLY A 65 -0.74 -2.22 10.69
CA GLY A 65 -0.87 -0.93 11.34
C GLY A 65 -2.23 -0.73 11.97
N GLU A 66 -2.52 0.52 12.28
CA GLU A 66 -3.75 0.96 12.92
C GLU A 66 -4.55 1.81 11.95
N VAL A 67 -5.84 1.54 11.86
CA VAL A 67 -6.77 2.33 11.04
C VAL A 67 -6.94 3.69 11.70
N VAL A 68 -6.58 4.75 10.96
CA VAL A 68 -6.67 6.14 11.45
C VAL A 68 -7.78 6.93 10.77
N GLU A 69 -8.24 6.51 9.59
CA GLU A 69 -9.33 7.16 8.87
C GLU A 69 -10.04 6.14 7.99
N THR A 70 -11.36 6.28 7.85
CA THR A 70 -12.16 5.39 7.01
C THR A 70 -13.14 6.18 6.15
N GLY A 71 -13.42 5.67 4.95
CA GLY A 71 -14.53 6.15 4.13
C GLY A 71 -15.87 5.74 4.71
N SER A 72 -16.95 6.35 4.25
CA SER A 72 -18.30 6.16 4.79
C SER A 72 -18.85 4.74 4.59
N ALA A 73 -18.32 3.97 3.64
CA ALA A 73 -18.78 2.60 3.34
C ALA A 73 -17.74 1.54 3.70
N SER A 74 -16.70 1.88 4.47
CA SER A 74 -15.71 0.93 4.94
C SER A 74 -16.22 0.14 6.13
N ASP A 75 -15.95 -1.17 6.16
CA ASP A 75 -16.27 -2.04 7.29
C ASP A 75 -15.26 -1.93 8.44
N LEU A 76 -14.14 -1.25 8.20
CA LEU A 76 -13.11 -1.04 9.20
C LEU A 76 -13.46 0.13 10.11
N LYS A 77 -12.92 0.12 11.32
CA LYS A 77 -13.13 1.16 12.32
C LYS A 77 -11.81 1.77 12.76
N LYS A 78 -11.84 3.06 13.07
CA LYS A 78 -10.68 3.77 13.63
C LYS A 78 -10.18 3.07 14.90
N GLY A 79 -8.85 2.95 15.02
CA GLY A 79 -8.22 2.30 16.14
C GLY A 79 -8.04 0.80 15.97
N GLN A 80 -8.64 0.19 14.96
CA GLN A 80 -8.52 -1.23 14.69
C GLN A 80 -7.13 -1.57 14.17
N ARG A 81 -6.54 -2.64 14.68
CA ARG A 81 -5.26 -3.15 14.16
C ARG A 81 -5.53 -4.11 13.02
N VAL A 82 -4.80 -3.92 11.92
CA VAL A 82 -4.99 -4.71 10.69
C VAL A 82 -3.67 -5.15 10.11
N GLY A 83 -3.68 -6.32 9.47
CA GLY A 83 -2.59 -6.78 8.61
C GLY A 83 -3.04 -6.67 7.16
N VAL A 84 -2.17 -6.20 6.27
CA VAL A 84 -2.50 -6.02 4.86
C VAL A 84 -1.64 -6.95 4.03
N PRO A 85 -2.25 -7.99 3.41
CA PRO A 85 -1.54 -8.88 2.50
C PRO A 85 -1.43 -8.27 1.09
N PHE A 86 -0.71 -8.95 0.22
CA PHE A 86 -0.56 -8.52 -1.17
C PHE A 86 -1.84 -8.66 -2.01
N THR A 87 -2.82 -9.43 -1.54
CA THR A 87 -4.05 -9.67 -2.29
C THR A 87 -4.96 -8.45 -2.28
N ILE A 88 -5.51 -8.13 -3.44
CA ILE A 88 -6.45 -7.03 -3.61
C ILE A 88 -7.77 -7.60 -4.12
N SER A 89 -8.86 -7.30 -3.42
CA SER A 89 -10.19 -7.71 -3.82
C SER A 89 -11.22 -6.68 -3.35
N CYS A 90 -12.31 -6.54 -4.10
CA CYS A 90 -13.38 -5.63 -3.70
C CYS A 90 -14.42 -6.30 -2.78
N GLY A 91 -14.47 -7.64 -2.77
CA GLY A 91 -15.43 -8.42 -1.98
C GLY A 91 -16.87 -8.40 -2.50
N GLY A 92 -17.16 -7.60 -3.52
CA GLY A 92 -18.53 -7.41 -4.03
C GLY A 92 -18.78 -7.78 -5.49
N CYS A 93 -17.74 -8.06 -6.27
CA CYS A 93 -17.89 -8.41 -7.67
C CYS A 93 -18.11 -9.92 -7.87
N PHE A 94 -18.40 -10.31 -9.10
CA PHE A 94 -18.60 -11.72 -9.47
C PHE A 94 -17.39 -12.59 -9.07
N HIS A 95 -16.17 -12.11 -9.30
CA HIS A 95 -14.96 -12.88 -9.04
C HIS A 95 -14.63 -13.00 -7.54
N CYS A 96 -15.13 -12.11 -6.70
CA CYS A 96 -14.90 -12.15 -5.26
C CYS A 96 -15.93 -13.00 -4.50
N LYS A 97 -17.03 -13.39 -5.16
CA LYS A 97 -18.12 -14.13 -4.52
C LYS A 97 -18.28 -15.57 -5.08
#